data_11d79a75cdef25b88c6781a7f1dfccda
#
_entry.id   11d79a75cdef25b88c6781a7f1dfccda
#
_cell.length_a   1.000
_cell.length_b   1.000
_cell.length_c   1.000
_cell.angle_alpha   90.00
_cell.angle_beta   90.00
_cell.angle_gamma   90.00
#
_symmetry.space_group_name_H-M   'P 1'
#
loop_
_entity.id
_entity.type
_entity.pdbx_description
1 polymer ?
#
loop_
_entity_poly.entity_id
_entity_poly.type
_entity_poly.pdbx_seq_one_letter_code
_entity_poly.pdbx_strand_id
1 'polypeptide(L)'
;MKKLLSLVLVLTMVTSMAVFTGCGKSSDSKSFKVGCIMVGDEKETYTKAHMDGIKEAAKELGIPETDIKWKTTVPEDEQCAKAAKELIGQGCSLIISNSYGHQDQMNKVAKENPKVDFVAMTGDYAAISGNDNYYNAFTKIFEARYVSGVVAGMKIKELADAKKIPAKDIDKDGNVKIGYVGAFPYAEVVSGYTSFFLGIKSVYDKVSMEVFYTNSWFDPTKEAAAAEKFIKDNCLIIGQHADSTGAPGAIQKAKDNGTEVYSVGYNVSMLDVAKTAALTSPLNNWKVYYKELLSAAKDGKDIPQDWAEGYSKDAVSISELGPEVAKGTKEKVAEVEKGLKDGSIQVFDTKNFTVDGKAVKTSEYDFSHMDFTKNPPKVLFKGEKKECIEKKDGISYFAESTLRSAPYFELRIDGIKELNPEQ
;
A
#
# COMPACT_ATOMS: atom_id res chain seq x y z
N MET A 1 -39.87 -41.76 67.53
CA MET A 1 -40.72 -41.08 68.59
C MET A 1 -40.56 -39.61 68.48
N LYS A 2 -41.65 -38.96 68.08
CA LYS A 2 -42.19 -37.75 68.66
C LYS A 2 -41.27 -36.54 68.53
N LYS A 3 -41.59 -35.43 67.95
CA LYS A 3 -42.78 -34.59 67.66
C LYS A 3 -42.16 -33.20 67.36
N LEU A 4 -42.43 -32.57 66.23
CA LEU A 4 -43.43 -31.54 66.04
C LEU A 4 -43.33 -30.33 67.02
N LEU A 5 -43.12 -29.15 66.56
CA LEU A 5 -44.09 -28.03 66.46
C LEU A 5 -43.32 -26.77 66.07
N SER A 6 -43.61 -26.22 64.98
CA SER A 6 -44.28 -25.00 64.54
C SER A 6 -44.47 -23.88 65.59
N LEU A 7 -44.14 -22.66 65.21
CA LEU A 7 -45.00 -21.41 65.30
C LEU A 7 -44.10 -20.22 64.96
N VAL A 8 -44.22 -19.53 63.86
CA VAL A 8 -45.14 -18.45 63.45
C VAL A 8 -45.00 -17.14 64.25
N LEU A 9 -44.74 -16.13 63.49
CA LEU A 9 -45.11 -14.70 63.56
C LEU A 9 -44.11 -13.80 64.30
N VAL A 10 -43.72 -12.63 63.82
CA VAL A 10 -44.42 -11.41 63.45
C VAL A 10 -43.42 -10.40 62.95
N LEU A 11 -43.69 -9.93 61.82
CA LEU A 11 -43.46 -8.65 61.16
C LEU A 11 -43.12 -7.49 62.10
N THR A 12 -41.96 -6.83 61.89
CA THR A 12 -41.82 -5.39 62.12
C THR A 12 -40.91 -4.80 61.05
N MET A 13 -41.51 -4.07 60.13
CA MET A 13 -40.82 -3.15 59.22
C MET A 13 -40.15 -2.04 60.05
N VAL A 14 -38.83 -1.93 59.88
CA VAL A 14 -38.11 -0.68 60.16
C VAL A 14 -37.45 -0.28 58.88
N THR A 15 -38.05 0.68 58.20
CA THR A 15 -37.50 1.43 57.09
C THR A 15 -36.33 2.26 57.59
N SER A 16 -35.12 1.77 57.36
CA SER A 16 -33.91 2.60 57.37
C SER A 16 -33.55 2.93 55.93
N MET A 17 -33.87 4.15 55.52
CA MET A 17 -33.32 4.81 54.34
C MET A 17 -31.80 4.93 54.54
N ALA A 18 -31.05 3.98 54.02
CA ALA A 18 -29.63 4.18 53.77
C ALA A 18 -29.51 4.97 52.47
N VAL A 19 -29.25 6.27 52.59
CA VAL A 19 -28.78 7.12 51.50
C VAL A 19 -27.41 6.57 51.09
N PHE A 20 -27.42 5.72 50.06
CA PHE A 20 -26.20 5.43 49.30
C PHE A 20 -25.86 6.71 48.52
N THR A 21 -25.07 7.59 49.15
CA THR A 21 -24.21 8.49 48.37
C THR A 21 -23.21 7.62 47.61
N GLY A 22 -23.63 7.13 46.46
CA GLY A 22 -22.74 6.59 45.47
C GLY A 22 -21.80 7.71 45.03
N CYS A 23 -20.60 7.79 45.65
CA CYS A 23 -19.45 8.36 44.95
C CYS A 23 -19.23 7.54 43.67
N GLY A 24 -19.92 7.90 42.62
CA GLY A 24 -19.53 7.57 41.29
C GLY A 24 -18.13 8.16 41.10
N LYS A 25 -17.10 7.38 41.29
CA LYS A 25 -15.86 7.63 40.56
C LYS A 25 -16.27 7.65 39.09
N SER A 26 -16.47 8.84 38.53
CA SER A 26 -16.31 9.05 37.11
C SER A 26 -14.87 8.61 36.86
N SER A 27 -14.69 7.39 36.38
CA SER A 27 -13.52 7.09 35.62
C SER A 27 -13.60 8.04 34.43
N ASP A 28 -12.87 9.14 34.48
CA ASP A 28 -12.46 9.85 33.29
C ASP A 28 -11.59 8.86 32.49
N SER A 29 -12.25 7.90 31.87
CA SER A 29 -11.62 7.17 30.75
C SER A 29 -11.43 8.25 29.71
N LYS A 30 -10.20 8.81 29.64
CA LYS A 30 -9.83 9.67 28.52
C LYS A 30 -10.27 8.95 27.25
N SER A 31 -11.16 9.57 26.46
CA SER A 31 -11.58 8.96 25.20
C SER A 31 -10.35 8.68 24.35
N PHE A 32 -10.29 7.49 23.77
CA PHE A 32 -9.21 7.14 22.84
C PHE A 32 -9.32 8.05 21.61
N LYS A 33 -8.30 8.87 21.37
CA LYS A 33 -8.27 9.82 20.24
C LYS A 33 -7.10 9.52 19.32
N VAL A 34 -7.35 9.61 18.03
CA VAL A 34 -6.41 9.36 16.95
C VAL A 34 -6.12 10.65 16.22
N GLY A 35 -4.84 11.00 16.09
CA GLY A 35 -4.37 12.10 15.25
C GLY A 35 -3.86 11.57 13.91
N CYS A 36 -4.33 12.13 12.81
CA CYS A 36 -3.97 11.73 11.46
C CYS A 36 -3.31 12.89 10.73
N ILE A 37 -2.09 12.68 10.24
CA ILE A 37 -1.29 13.63 9.48
C ILE A 37 -1.20 13.11 8.04
N MET A 38 -1.81 13.84 7.10
CA MET A 38 -1.90 13.44 5.70
C MET A 38 -1.08 14.39 4.83
N VAL A 39 -0.28 13.83 3.92
CA VAL A 39 0.56 14.61 2.99
C VAL A 39 -0.27 15.38 1.98
N GLY A 40 -1.38 14.81 1.54
CA GLY A 40 -2.36 15.40 0.64
C GLY A 40 -3.73 15.61 1.28
N ASP A 41 -4.73 15.67 0.43
CA ASP A 41 -6.16 15.72 0.79
C ASP A 41 -6.96 14.62 0.09
N GLU A 42 -8.28 14.66 0.16
CA GLU A 42 -9.19 13.67 -0.46
C GLU A 42 -9.16 13.65 -2.00
N LYS A 43 -8.45 14.57 -2.64
CA LYS A 43 -8.31 14.62 -4.12
C LYS A 43 -7.13 13.76 -4.60
N GLU A 44 -6.16 13.55 -3.75
CA GLU A 44 -5.04 12.64 -3.98
C GLU A 44 -5.48 11.21 -3.67
N THR A 45 -5.36 10.30 -4.62
CA THR A 45 -5.94 8.96 -4.52
C THR A 45 -5.31 8.13 -3.39
N TYR A 46 -4.00 8.28 -3.15
CA TYR A 46 -3.28 7.63 -2.06
C TYR A 46 -3.77 8.14 -0.68
N THR A 47 -3.81 9.46 -0.46
CA THR A 47 -4.32 10.03 0.78
C THR A 47 -5.78 9.65 1.03
N LYS A 48 -6.61 9.68 -0.02
CA LYS A 48 -8.01 9.25 0.06
C LYS A 48 -8.12 7.80 0.53
N ALA A 49 -7.33 6.88 -0.03
CA ALA A 49 -7.35 5.46 0.37
C ALA A 49 -7.02 5.29 1.86
N HIS A 50 -6.05 6.03 2.40
CA HIS A 50 -5.74 6.04 3.82
C HIS A 50 -6.88 6.60 4.68
N MET A 51 -7.45 7.75 4.28
CA MET A 51 -8.56 8.38 5.02
C MET A 51 -9.79 7.47 5.07
N ASP A 52 -10.15 6.85 3.95
CA ASP A 52 -11.27 5.91 3.87
C ASP A 52 -11.01 4.68 4.76
N GLY A 53 -9.81 4.09 4.70
CA GLY A 53 -9.42 2.95 5.52
C GLY A 53 -9.49 3.25 7.03
N ILE A 54 -9.03 4.41 7.48
CA ILE A 54 -9.13 4.86 8.88
C ILE A 54 -10.59 5.04 9.30
N LYS A 55 -11.39 5.75 8.48
CA LYS A 55 -12.83 6.01 8.76
C LYS A 55 -13.62 4.70 8.86
N GLU A 56 -13.41 3.77 7.94
CA GLU A 56 -14.08 2.48 7.94
C GLU A 56 -13.68 1.61 9.15
N ALA A 57 -12.38 1.51 9.45
CA ALA A 57 -11.88 0.77 10.60
C ALA A 57 -12.43 1.35 11.93
N ALA A 58 -12.40 2.67 12.08
CA ALA A 58 -12.93 3.36 13.25
C ALA A 58 -14.43 3.11 13.44
N LYS A 59 -15.20 3.16 12.35
CA LYS A 59 -16.63 2.86 12.35
C LYS A 59 -16.91 1.43 12.83
N GLU A 60 -16.17 0.45 12.33
CA GLU A 60 -16.32 -0.96 12.74
C GLU A 60 -15.97 -1.17 14.24
N LEU A 61 -15.03 -0.40 14.77
CA LEU A 61 -14.58 -0.47 16.17
C LEU A 61 -15.38 0.42 17.12
N GLY A 62 -16.40 1.13 16.61
CA GLY A 62 -17.22 2.05 17.41
C GLY A 62 -16.42 3.25 17.95
N ILE A 63 -15.38 3.69 17.23
CA ILE A 63 -14.64 4.91 17.57
C ILE A 63 -15.39 6.08 16.94
N PRO A 64 -15.83 7.08 17.72
CA PRO A 64 -16.54 8.24 17.20
C PRO A 64 -15.68 9.01 16.18
N GLU A 65 -16.28 9.49 15.11
CA GLU A 65 -15.59 10.31 14.11
C GLU A 65 -15.01 11.60 14.73
N THR A 66 -15.68 12.13 15.76
CA THR A 66 -15.19 13.28 16.53
C THR A 66 -13.88 13.04 17.27
N ASP A 67 -13.51 11.77 17.48
CA ASP A 67 -12.25 11.38 18.15
C ASP A 67 -11.11 11.15 17.15
N ILE A 68 -11.37 11.26 15.85
CA ILE A 68 -10.36 11.27 14.80
C ILE A 68 -10.04 12.71 14.40
N LYS A 69 -8.80 13.14 14.59
CA LYS A 69 -8.35 14.51 14.33
C LYS A 69 -7.46 14.54 13.10
N TRP A 70 -7.84 15.34 12.11
CA TRP A 70 -7.16 15.39 10.82
C TRP A 70 -6.28 16.62 10.68
N LYS A 71 -5.10 16.44 10.11
CA LYS A 71 -4.20 17.45 9.54
C LYS A 71 -3.89 17.03 8.12
N THR A 72 -4.43 17.72 7.13
CA THR A 72 -4.24 17.43 5.70
C THR A 72 -3.25 18.40 5.06
N THR A 73 -2.69 18.03 3.91
CA THR A 73 -1.72 18.83 3.17
C THR A 73 -0.51 19.26 4.04
N VAL A 74 -0.05 18.34 4.89
CA VAL A 74 1.13 18.57 5.72
C VAL A 74 2.38 18.19 4.94
N PRO A 75 3.31 19.14 4.70
CA PRO A 75 4.55 18.85 3.98
C PRO A 75 5.46 17.86 4.71
N GLU A 76 6.37 17.25 3.96
CA GLU A 76 7.37 16.29 4.46
C GLU A 76 8.58 17.00 5.09
N ASP A 77 8.31 17.95 5.98
CA ASP A 77 9.30 18.76 6.68
C ASP A 77 8.95 18.91 8.19
N GLU A 78 9.52 19.92 8.85
CA GLU A 78 9.28 20.20 10.27
C GLU A 78 7.81 20.50 10.63
N GLN A 79 6.96 20.81 9.64
CA GLN A 79 5.53 21.02 9.86
C GLN A 79 4.85 19.73 10.28
N CYS A 80 5.37 18.56 9.88
CA CYS A 80 4.88 17.27 10.36
C CYS A 80 5.08 17.13 11.88
N ALA A 81 6.26 17.45 12.42
CA ALA A 81 6.52 17.44 13.86
C ALA A 81 5.60 18.43 14.61
N LYS A 82 5.35 19.62 14.05
CA LYS A 82 4.42 20.60 14.63
C LYS A 82 3.00 20.05 14.67
N ALA A 83 2.52 19.48 13.57
CA ALA A 83 1.19 18.87 13.51
C ALA A 83 1.03 17.74 14.53
N ALA A 84 2.05 16.86 14.67
CA ALA A 84 2.04 15.81 15.68
C ALA A 84 1.92 16.35 17.11
N LYS A 85 2.70 17.38 17.47
CA LYS A 85 2.63 18.03 18.79
C LYS A 85 1.29 18.70 19.05
N GLU A 86 0.68 19.31 18.05
CA GLU A 86 -0.66 19.89 18.15
C GLU A 86 -1.73 18.82 18.41
N LEU A 87 -1.65 17.68 17.73
CA LEU A 87 -2.57 16.54 17.92
C LEU A 87 -2.42 15.91 19.31
N ILE A 88 -1.19 15.78 19.82
CA ILE A 88 -0.94 15.36 21.20
C ILE A 88 -1.59 16.35 22.19
N GLY A 89 -1.44 17.66 21.94
CA GLY A 89 -2.09 18.71 22.75
C GLY A 89 -3.62 18.64 22.74
N GLN A 90 -4.24 18.04 21.70
CA GLN A 90 -5.68 17.76 21.63
C GLN A 90 -6.08 16.45 22.34
N GLY A 91 -5.11 15.75 22.93
CA GLY A 91 -5.31 14.51 23.69
C GLY A 91 -5.27 13.24 22.86
N CYS A 92 -4.71 13.27 21.63
CA CYS A 92 -4.51 12.07 20.85
C CYS A 92 -3.41 11.19 21.49
N SER A 93 -3.70 9.90 21.64
CA SER A 93 -2.78 8.88 22.17
C SER A 93 -2.16 8.00 21.09
N LEU A 94 -2.65 8.11 19.86
CA LEU A 94 -2.10 7.50 18.65
C LEU A 94 -1.99 8.57 17.58
N ILE A 95 -0.81 8.69 16.95
CA ILE A 95 -0.53 9.61 15.82
C ILE A 95 -0.14 8.78 14.62
N ILE A 96 -0.85 8.98 13.51
CA ILE A 96 -0.61 8.28 12.24
C ILE A 96 -0.19 9.33 11.20
N SER A 97 0.86 9.07 10.43
CA SER A 97 1.18 9.83 9.22
C SER A 97 1.20 8.90 8.00
N ASN A 98 0.80 9.41 6.84
CA ASN A 98 0.68 8.57 5.63
C ASN A 98 1.83 8.72 4.64
N SER A 99 2.86 9.50 4.92
CA SER A 99 3.94 9.69 3.96
C SER A 99 5.31 9.19 4.44
N TYR A 100 6.08 8.62 3.50
CA TYR A 100 7.47 8.21 3.72
C TYR A 100 8.32 9.35 4.29
N GLY A 101 8.22 10.55 3.72
CA GLY A 101 9.01 11.71 4.16
C GLY A 101 8.61 12.27 5.53
N HIS A 102 7.49 11.85 6.12
CA HIS A 102 7.13 12.23 7.48
C HIS A 102 7.90 11.45 8.56
N GLN A 103 8.51 10.31 8.22
CA GLN A 103 9.00 9.33 9.18
C GLN A 103 10.04 9.89 10.17
N ASP A 104 10.99 10.72 9.72
CA ASP A 104 12.03 11.28 10.60
C ASP A 104 11.44 12.25 11.63
N GLN A 105 10.47 13.06 11.21
CA GLN A 105 9.78 14.00 12.10
C GLN A 105 8.89 13.25 13.10
N MET A 106 8.22 12.19 12.66
CA MET A 106 7.41 11.31 13.52
C MET A 106 8.26 10.63 14.58
N ASN A 107 9.40 10.02 14.18
CA ASN A 107 10.33 9.36 15.11
C ASN A 107 10.92 10.34 16.14
N LYS A 108 11.26 11.57 15.72
CA LYS A 108 11.74 12.62 16.62
C LYS A 108 10.72 12.96 17.71
N VAL A 109 9.43 13.15 17.32
CA VAL A 109 8.36 13.46 18.28
C VAL A 109 8.03 12.25 19.16
N ALA A 110 8.12 11.01 18.62
CA ALA A 110 7.91 9.77 19.37
C ALA A 110 8.89 9.66 20.55
N LYS A 111 10.18 9.96 20.35
CA LYS A 111 11.19 9.99 21.41
C LYS A 111 10.87 10.96 22.55
N GLU A 112 10.26 12.08 22.22
CA GLU A 112 9.88 13.12 23.20
C GLU A 112 8.59 12.76 23.93
N ASN A 113 7.79 11.79 23.44
CA ASN A 113 6.45 11.46 23.93
C ASN A 113 6.23 9.94 24.10
N PRO A 114 6.92 9.27 25.03
CA PRO A 114 6.94 7.80 25.17
C PRO A 114 5.60 7.17 25.58
N LYS A 115 4.56 7.96 25.84
CA LYS A 115 3.20 7.49 26.19
C LYS A 115 2.21 7.61 25.01
N VAL A 116 2.67 8.03 23.87
CA VAL A 116 1.88 8.19 22.65
C VAL A 116 2.47 7.27 21.60
N ASP A 117 1.64 6.55 20.88
CA ASP A 117 2.05 5.68 19.79
C ASP A 117 2.14 6.47 18.47
N PHE A 118 3.14 6.17 17.67
CA PHE A 118 3.39 6.85 16.40
C PHE A 118 3.56 5.85 15.26
N VAL A 119 2.76 6.01 14.24
CA VAL A 119 2.85 5.19 13.02
C VAL A 119 3.23 6.08 11.85
N ALA A 120 4.37 5.79 11.25
CA ALA A 120 4.76 6.34 9.95
C ALA A 120 4.48 5.29 8.88
N MET A 121 3.35 5.46 8.16
CA MET A 121 3.02 4.58 7.04
C MET A 121 4.08 4.67 5.97
N THR A 122 4.38 3.54 5.33
CA THR A 122 5.41 3.43 4.29
C THR A 122 6.84 3.73 4.73
N GLY A 123 7.06 3.99 6.02
CA GLY A 123 8.40 4.17 6.60
C GLY A 123 9.21 2.87 6.59
N ASP A 124 10.52 2.97 6.80
CA ASP A 124 11.44 1.86 6.52
C ASP A 124 12.43 1.53 7.66
N TYR A 125 12.33 2.17 8.82
CA TYR A 125 13.34 1.97 9.86
C TYR A 125 12.81 1.86 11.31
N ALA A 126 11.52 1.67 11.51
CA ALA A 126 10.97 1.53 12.88
C ALA A 126 11.67 0.41 13.65
N ALA A 127 11.90 -0.75 13.04
CA ALA A 127 12.56 -1.90 13.67
C ALA A 127 14.01 -1.65 14.12
N ILE A 128 14.66 -0.62 13.58
CA ILE A 128 16.05 -0.25 13.92
C ILE A 128 16.15 1.15 14.57
N SER A 129 15.01 1.81 14.81
CA SER A 129 14.96 3.17 15.39
C SER A 129 15.35 3.24 16.86
N GLY A 130 15.22 2.12 17.58
CA GLY A 130 15.38 2.06 19.03
C GLY A 130 14.25 2.73 19.82
N ASN A 131 13.10 2.98 19.19
CA ASN A 131 11.90 3.55 19.79
C ASN A 131 10.77 2.53 19.84
N ASP A 132 10.36 2.12 21.03
CA ASP A 132 9.32 1.10 21.23
C ASP A 132 7.90 1.59 20.88
N ASN A 133 7.69 2.92 20.81
CA ASN A 133 6.41 3.55 20.48
C ASN A 133 6.38 4.12 19.05
N TYR A 134 7.25 3.62 18.16
CA TYR A 134 7.34 4.04 16.77
C TYR A 134 7.23 2.84 15.84
N TYR A 135 6.29 2.90 14.90
CA TYR A 135 5.88 1.78 14.06
C TYR A 135 5.88 2.15 12.59
N ASN A 136 6.15 1.17 11.73
CA ASN A 136 5.95 1.27 10.29
C ASN A 136 4.93 0.24 9.79
N ALA A 137 4.30 0.52 8.67
CA ALA A 137 3.42 -0.41 7.99
C ALA A 137 3.41 -0.15 6.48
N PHE A 138 3.43 -1.23 5.72
CA PHE A 138 3.20 -1.22 4.29
C PHE A 138 2.44 -2.49 3.90
N THR A 139 1.60 -2.42 2.87
CA THR A 139 0.99 -3.64 2.31
C THR A 139 1.95 -4.31 1.32
N LYS A 140 1.77 -5.59 1.06
CA LYS A 140 2.46 -6.29 -0.03
C LYS A 140 1.81 -5.95 -1.37
N ILE A 141 1.78 -4.65 -1.70
CA ILE A 141 1.09 -4.13 -2.89
C ILE A 141 1.63 -4.74 -4.19
N PHE A 142 2.87 -5.21 -4.20
CA PHE A 142 3.45 -5.91 -5.34
C PHE A 142 2.63 -7.14 -5.77
N GLU A 143 1.93 -7.81 -4.84
CA GLU A 143 1.04 -8.92 -5.17
C GLU A 143 -0.15 -8.45 -6.03
N ALA A 144 -0.81 -7.33 -5.66
CA ALA A 144 -1.91 -6.78 -6.45
C ALA A 144 -1.42 -6.20 -7.79
N ARG A 145 -0.21 -5.64 -7.83
CA ARG A 145 0.41 -5.21 -9.08
C ARG A 145 0.68 -6.38 -10.02
N TYR A 146 1.12 -7.53 -9.49
CA TYR A 146 1.24 -8.76 -10.26
C TYR A 146 -0.12 -9.19 -10.85
N VAL A 147 -1.17 -9.22 -10.04
CA VAL A 147 -2.53 -9.57 -10.51
C VAL A 147 -3.01 -8.59 -11.58
N SER A 148 -2.79 -7.29 -11.41
CA SER A 148 -3.14 -6.29 -12.44
C SER A 148 -2.34 -6.49 -13.74
N GLY A 149 -1.09 -6.95 -13.62
CA GLY A 149 -0.27 -7.40 -14.75
C GLY A 149 -0.87 -8.62 -15.46
N VAL A 150 -1.40 -9.59 -14.70
CA VAL A 150 -2.11 -10.74 -15.29
C VAL A 150 -3.33 -10.28 -16.09
N VAL A 151 -4.11 -9.32 -15.58
CA VAL A 151 -5.25 -8.73 -16.31
C VAL A 151 -4.80 -8.09 -17.63
N ALA A 152 -3.72 -7.31 -17.60
CA ALA A 152 -3.12 -6.71 -18.79
C ALA A 152 -2.61 -7.78 -19.78
N GLY A 153 -1.94 -8.82 -19.28
CA GLY A 153 -1.45 -9.95 -20.07
C GLY A 153 -2.57 -10.72 -20.77
N MET A 154 -3.71 -10.90 -20.08
CA MET A 154 -4.90 -11.52 -20.69
C MET A 154 -5.43 -10.70 -21.87
N LYS A 155 -5.43 -9.36 -21.75
CA LYS A 155 -5.84 -8.47 -22.86
C LYS A 155 -4.86 -8.54 -24.03
N ILE A 156 -3.56 -8.50 -23.77
CA ILE A 156 -2.56 -8.66 -24.82
C ILE A 156 -2.73 -10.00 -25.53
N LYS A 157 -2.89 -11.09 -24.77
CA LYS A 157 -3.10 -12.43 -25.32
C LYS A 157 -4.34 -12.51 -26.22
N GLU A 158 -5.47 -11.95 -25.78
CA GLU A 158 -6.71 -11.88 -26.58
C GLU A 158 -6.45 -11.20 -27.93
N LEU A 159 -5.79 -10.03 -27.90
CA LEU A 159 -5.49 -9.29 -29.14
C LEU A 159 -4.47 -10.01 -30.03
N ALA A 160 -3.48 -10.68 -29.44
CA ALA A 160 -2.49 -11.47 -30.17
C ALA A 160 -3.13 -12.69 -30.86
N ASP A 161 -3.95 -13.46 -30.13
CA ASP A 161 -4.66 -14.62 -30.67
C ASP A 161 -5.61 -14.23 -31.81
N ALA A 162 -6.23 -13.06 -31.69
CA ALA A 162 -7.10 -12.48 -32.72
C ALA A 162 -6.31 -11.80 -33.88
N LYS A 163 -4.98 -11.71 -33.80
CA LYS A 163 -4.11 -10.98 -34.76
C LYS A 163 -4.50 -9.49 -34.89
N LYS A 164 -4.89 -8.87 -33.78
CA LYS A 164 -5.35 -7.48 -33.70
C LYS A 164 -4.33 -6.52 -33.09
N ILE A 165 -3.17 -6.99 -32.66
CA ILE A 165 -2.10 -6.08 -32.18
C ILE A 165 -1.58 -5.29 -33.39
N PRO A 166 -1.65 -3.94 -33.36
CA PRO A 166 -1.11 -3.12 -34.43
C PRO A 166 0.40 -3.36 -34.57
N ALA A 167 0.92 -3.49 -35.80
CA ALA A 167 2.34 -3.74 -36.03
C ALA A 167 3.26 -2.64 -35.44
N LYS A 168 2.76 -1.41 -35.32
CA LYS A 168 3.48 -0.29 -34.68
C LYS A 168 3.67 -0.45 -33.17
N ASP A 169 2.84 -1.27 -32.52
CA ASP A 169 2.87 -1.52 -31.08
C ASP A 169 3.83 -2.67 -30.72
N ILE A 170 4.46 -3.26 -31.74
CA ILE A 170 5.48 -4.31 -31.60
C ILE A 170 6.85 -3.69 -31.83
N ASP A 171 7.81 -3.99 -30.94
CA ASP A 171 9.19 -3.54 -31.10
C ASP A 171 9.97 -4.35 -32.15
N LYS A 172 11.22 -3.95 -32.42
CA LYS A 172 12.08 -4.61 -33.42
C LYS A 172 12.42 -6.07 -33.08
N ASP A 173 12.28 -6.45 -31.81
CA ASP A 173 12.58 -7.79 -31.29
C ASP A 173 11.31 -8.66 -31.21
N GLY A 174 10.16 -8.13 -31.66
CA GLY A 174 8.88 -8.83 -31.73
C GLY A 174 8.08 -8.79 -30.43
N ASN A 175 8.41 -7.90 -29.49
CA ASN A 175 7.70 -7.74 -28.23
C ASN A 175 6.65 -6.64 -28.31
N VAL A 176 5.51 -6.84 -27.64
CA VAL A 176 4.50 -5.80 -27.46
C VAL A 176 5.01 -4.75 -26.46
N LYS A 177 4.90 -3.48 -26.83
CA LYS A 177 5.41 -2.37 -26.05
C LYS A 177 4.45 -1.99 -24.94
N ILE A 178 4.98 -1.88 -23.72
CA ILE A 178 4.28 -1.48 -22.49
C ILE A 178 4.91 -0.20 -21.98
N GLY A 179 4.10 0.77 -21.55
CA GLY A 179 4.54 1.96 -20.85
C GLY A 179 4.24 1.86 -19.35
N TYR A 180 5.05 2.49 -18.52
CA TYR A 180 4.79 2.60 -17.09
C TYR A 180 5.15 3.99 -16.57
N VAL A 181 4.17 4.71 -16.02
CA VAL A 181 4.34 6.04 -15.43
C VAL A 181 4.77 5.88 -13.97
N GLY A 182 6.07 5.98 -13.71
CA GLY A 182 6.64 5.94 -12.37
C GLY A 182 6.61 7.29 -11.68
N ALA A 183 6.69 7.28 -10.32
CA ALA A 183 6.86 8.50 -9.53
C ALA A 183 8.35 8.83 -9.36
N PHE A 184 9.09 7.99 -8.66
CA PHE A 184 10.54 8.11 -8.41
C PHE A 184 11.24 6.78 -8.63
N PRO A 185 12.57 6.74 -8.86
CA PRO A 185 13.33 5.50 -9.02
C PRO A 185 13.63 4.80 -7.67
N TYR A 186 12.66 4.79 -6.75
CA TYR A 186 12.77 4.14 -5.44
C TYR A 186 12.38 2.66 -5.51
N ALA A 187 12.87 1.87 -4.54
CA ALA A 187 12.63 0.43 -4.46
C ALA A 187 11.13 0.07 -4.55
N GLU A 188 10.25 0.84 -3.92
CA GLU A 188 8.79 0.64 -4.01
C GLU A 188 8.27 0.69 -5.45
N VAL A 189 8.75 1.67 -6.24
CA VAL A 189 8.32 1.83 -7.63
C VAL A 189 8.93 0.75 -8.50
N VAL A 190 10.19 0.38 -8.25
CA VAL A 190 10.90 -0.71 -8.95
C VAL A 190 10.23 -2.06 -8.69
N SER A 191 9.95 -2.38 -7.43
CA SER A 191 9.15 -3.55 -7.01
C SER A 191 7.79 -3.56 -7.73
N GLY A 192 7.12 -2.41 -7.74
CA GLY A 192 5.80 -2.24 -8.33
C GLY A 192 5.75 -2.51 -9.83
N TYR A 193 6.57 -1.84 -10.64
CA TYR A 193 6.54 -2.06 -12.08
C TYR A 193 7.10 -3.43 -12.47
N THR A 194 8.07 -3.95 -11.71
CA THR A 194 8.63 -5.28 -11.97
C THR A 194 7.57 -6.36 -11.73
N SER A 195 6.82 -6.30 -10.62
CA SER A 195 5.74 -7.25 -10.35
C SER A 195 4.63 -7.17 -11.40
N PHE A 196 4.24 -5.96 -11.83
CA PHE A 196 3.30 -5.76 -12.93
C PHE A 196 3.79 -6.41 -14.23
N PHE A 197 5.05 -6.18 -14.60
CA PHE A 197 5.66 -6.78 -15.78
C PHE A 197 5.71 -8.31 -15.71
N LEU A 198 6.10 -8.88 -14.56
CA LEU A 198 6.10 -10.32 -14.34
C LEU A 198 4.69 -10.93 -14.40
N GLY A 199 3.68 -10.19 -13.92
CA GLY A 199 2.27 -10.56 -14.08
C GLY A 199 1.85 -10.65 -15.54
N ILE A 200 2.23 -9.67 -16.38
CA ILE A 200 1.99 -9.72 -17.83
C ILE A 200 2.69 -10.94 -18.44
N LYS A 201 3.97 -11.12 -18.14
CA LYS A 201 4.79 -12.22 -18.67
C LYS A 201 4.28 -13.60 -18.30
N SER A 202 3.60 -13.74 -17.16
CA SER A 202 2.99 -15.03 -16.76
C SER A 202 1.86 -15.49 -17.68
N VAL A 203 1.31 -14.58 -18.51
CA VAL A 203 0.22 -14.85 -19.47
C VAL A 203 0.69 -14.71 -20.91
N TYR A 204 1.51 -13.69 -21.18
CA TYR A 204 2.06 -13.41 -22.51
C TYR A 204 3.49 -12.92 -22.38
N ASP A 205 4.45 -13.71 -22.80
CA ASP A 205 5.89 -13.53 -22.52
C ASP A 205 6.61 -12.55 -23.45
N LYS A 206 6.05 -12.30 -24.65
CA LYS A 206 6.67 -11.42 -25.66
C LYS A 206 6.27 -9.96 -25.41
N VAL A 207 6.83 -9.36 -24.36
CA VAL A 207 6.60 -7.99 -23.97
C VAL A 207 7.92 -7.29 -23.62
N SER A 208 7.98 -6.00 -23.90
CA SER A 208 9.01 -5.09 -23.40
C SER A 208 8.33 -3.91 -22.70
N MET A 209 8.95 -3.37 -21.65
CA MET A 209 8.39 -2.25 -20.91
C MET A 209 9.40 -1.11 -20.82
N GLU A 210 8.90 0.11 -21.01
CA GLU A 210 9.61 1.34 -20.71
C GLU A 210 8.98 2.04 -19.51
N VAL A 211 9.82 2.54 -18.60
CA VAL A 211 9.43 3.28 -17.41
C VAL A 211 9.88 4.72 -17.54
N PHE A 212 9.00 5.67 -17.28
CA PHE A 212 9.30 7.10 -17.23
C PHE A 212 8.88 7.68 -15.87
N TYR A 213 9.80 8.32 -15.16
CA TYR A 213 9.57 8.91 -13.85
C TYR A 213 9.13 10.36 -13.97
N THR A 214 8.05 10.71 -13.27
CA THR A 214 7.51 12.09 -13.20
C THR A 214 8.25 12.96 -12.19
N ASN A 215 9.03 12.32 -11.29
CA ASN A 215 9.66 12.95 -10.12
C ASN A 215 8.64 13.66 -9.22
N SER A 216 7.49 13.05 -9.08
CA SER A 216 6.41 13.47 -8.20
C SER A 216 5.51 12.27 -7.89
N TRP A 217 5.01 12.18 -6.67
CA TRP A 217 3.95 11.23 -6.33
C TRP A 217 2.61 11.64 -6.94
N PHE A 218 2.33 12.94 -6.98
CA PHE A 218 1.08 13.48 -7.51
C PHE A 218 1.34 14.72 -8.37
N ASP A 219 1.24 14.59 -9.67
CA ASP A 219 1.28 15.68 -10.65
C ASP A 219 0.46 15.30 -11.89
N PRO A 220 -0.85 15.63 -11.92
CA PRO A 220 -1.72 15.26 -13.02
C PRO A 220 -1.21 15.70 -14.40
N THR A 221 -0.49 16.82 -14.46
CA THR A 221 0.04 17.35 -15.73
C THR A 221 1.22 16.51 -16.23
N LYS A 222 2.18 16.22 -15.34
CA LYS A 222 3.34 15.39 -15.70
C LYS A 222 2.94 13.95 -16.00
N GLU A 223 1.98 13.40 -15.23
CA GLU A 223 1.47 12.05 -15.44
C GLU A 223 0.74 11.93 -16.80
N ALA A 224 -0.10 12.91 -17.13
CA ALA A 224 -0.74 12.96 -18.45
C ALA A 224 0.29 13.06 -19.58
N ALA A 225 1.30 13.92 -19.44
CA ALA A 225 2.36 14.08 -20.44
C ALA A 225 3.19 12.79 -20.61
N ALA A 226 3.49 12.08 -19.53
CA ALA A 226 4.17 10.78 -19.58
C ALA A 226 3.33 9.72 -20.30
N ALA A 227 2.01 9.67 -20.04
CA ALA A 227 1.10 8.78 -20.76
C ALA A 227 0.99 9.15 -22.25
N GLU A 228 0.90 10.45 -22.59
CA GLU A 228 0.87 10.92 -23.99
C GLU A 228 2.17 10.54 -24.74
N LYS A 229 3.33 10.58 -24.04
CA LYS A 229 4.59 10.08 -24.59
C LYS A 229 4.49 8.60 -24.96
N PHE A 230 4.02 7.74 -24.04
CA PHE A 230 3.88 6.31 -24.29
C PHE A 230 2.85 6.00 -25.38
N ILE A 231 1.75 6.76 -25.46
CA ILE A 231 0.78 6.64 -26.56
C ILE A 231 1.47 6.96 -27.90
N LYS A 232 2.28 8.02 -27.96
CA LYS A 232 3.06 8.40 -29.16
C LYS A 232 4.11 7.33 -29.52
N ASP A 233 4.71 6.69 -28.53
CA ASP A 233 5.67 5.61 -28.70
C ASP A 233 4.99 4.27 -29.02
N ASN A 234 3.64 4.28 -29.15
CA ASN A 234 2.79 3.15 -29.48
C ASN A 234 2.85 2.02 -28.44
N CYS A 235 2.81 2.35 -27.15
CA CYS A 235 2.60 1.37 -26.09
C CYS A 235 1.11 0.97 -26.04
N LEU A 236 0.85 -0.34 -26.06
CA LEU A 236 -0.52 -0.89 -26.05
C LEU A 236 -1.16 -0.82 -24.66
N ILE A 237 -0.37 -1.06 -23.63
CA ILE A 237 -0.78 -0.97 -22.22
C ILE A 237 0.07 0.07 -21.52
N ILE A 238 -0.54 0.90 -20.69
CA ILE A 238 0.17 1.87 -19.87
C ILE A 238 -0.28 1.70 -18.42
N GLY A 239 0.66 1.29 -17.56
CA GLY A 239 0.49 1.22 -16.11
C GLY A 239 0.96 2.50 -15.44
N GLN A 240 0.58 2.70 -14.17
CA GLN A 240 1.04 3.83 -13.36
C GLN A 240 1.38 3.44 -11.93
N HIS A 241 2.24 4.23 -11.33
CA HIS A 241 2.57 4.22 -9.90
C HIS A 241 2.32 5.58 -9.24
N ALA A 242 2.26 6.63 -10.02
CA ALA A 242 1.90 7.97 -9.55
C ALA A 242 0.39 8.05 -9.23
N ASP A 243 -0.01 9.01 -8.39
CA ASP A 243 -1.25 9.00 -7.60
C ASP A 243 -2.37 9.88 -8.17
N SER A 244 -2.28 10.30 -9.44
CA SER A 244 -3.34 11.12 -10.03
C SER A 244 -4.15 10.41 -11.11
N THR A 245 -5.20 11.06 -11.55
CA THR A 245 -6.03 10.63 -12.67
C THR A 245 -5.51 11.13 -14.03
N GLY A 246 -4.34 11.79 -14.07
CA GLY A 246 -3.79 12.40 -15.28
C GLY A 246 -3.49 11.37 -16.38
N ALA A 247 -2.76 10.31 -16.05
CA ALA A 247 -2.42 9.27 -17.01
C ALA A 247 -3.65 8.52 -17.53
N PRO A 248 -4.56 7.98 -16.69
CA PRO A 248 -5.79 7.33 -17.18
C PRO A 248 -6.66 8.24 -18.05
N GLY A 249 -6.78 9.52 -17.69
CA GLY A 249 -7.54 10.50 -18.47
C GLY A 249 -6.95 10.74 -19.86
N ALA A 250 -5.63 10.86 -19.99
CA ALA A 250 -4.96 10.99 -21.27
C ALA A 250 -5.12 9.74 -22.15
N ILE A 251 -5.03 8.54 -21.52
CA ILE A 251 -5.22 7.26 -22.22
C ILE A 251 -6.66 7.12 -22.72
N GLN A 252 -7.66 7.47 -21.89
CA GLN A 252 -9.07 7.46 -22.32
C GLN A 252 -9.31 8.37 -23.51
N LYS A 253 -8.78 9.60 -23.45
CA LYS A 253 -8.89 10.56 -24.56
C LYS A 253 -8.28 10.02 -25.86
N ALA A 254 -7.14 9.33 -25.78
CA ALA A 254 -6.52 8.70 -26.95
C ALA A 254 -7.37 7.57 -27.50
N LYS A 255 -7.98 6.75 -26.63
CA LYS A 255 -8.88 5.67 -27.00
C LYS A 255 -10.15 6.18 -27.66
N ASP A 256 -10.76 7.25 -27.14
CA ASP A 256 -11.92 7.92 -27.72
C ASP A 256 -11.62 8.47 -29.14
N ASN A 257 -10.36 8.81 -29.40
CA ASN A 257 -9.87 9.24 -30.71
C ASN A 257 -9.43 8.06 -31.62
N GLY A 258 -9.76 6.82 -31.26
CA GLY A 258 -9.54 5.63 -32.07
C GLY A 258 -8.16 4.97 -31.93
N THR A 259 -7.35 5.35 -30.92
CA THR A 259 -6.10 4.65 -30.61
C THR A 259 -6.42 3.39 -29.80
N GLU A 260 -5.90 2.24 -30.23
CA GLU A 260 -5.98 1.01 -29.43
C GLU A 260 -4.96 1.10 -28.27
N VAL A 261 -5.43 1.43 -27.08
CA VAL A 261 -4.59 1.60 -25.88
C VAL A 261 -5.41 1.36 -24.62
N TYR A 262 -4.77 0.82 -23.58
CA TYR A 262 -5.42 0.48 -22.31
C TYR A 262 -4.63 1.00 -21.12
N SER A 263 -5.33 1.21 -20.01
CA SER A 263 -4.78 1.72 -18.76
C SER A 263 -4.88 0.69 -17.64
N VAL A 264 -3.84 0.62 -16.81
CA VAL A 264 -3.90 0.01 -15.49
C VAL A 264 -3.59 1.10 -14.46
N GLY A 265 -4.58 1.40 -13.61
CA GLY A 265 -4.52 2.50 -12.65
C GLY A 265 -3.80 2.15 -11.35
N TYR A 266 -4.02 2.95 -10.29
CA TYR A 266 -3.47 2.73 -8.96
C TYR A 266 -4.33 3.36 -7.86
N ASN A 267 -4.30 2.77 -6.64
CA ASN A 267 -4.92 3.19 -5.38
C ASN A 267 -6.45 3.24 -5.36
N VAL A 268 -7.09 3.61 -6.46
CA VAL A 268 -8.56 3.66 -6.59
C VAL A 268 -8.97 3.11 -7.95
N SER A 269 -10.26 2.78 -8.10
CA SER A 269 -10.81 2.47 -9.42
C SER A 269 -10.68 3.68 -10.35
N MET A 270 -10.21 3.44 -11.57
CA MET A 270 -10.10 4.47 -12.61
C MET A 270 -11.24 4.41 -13.63
N LEU A 271 -12.26 3.59 -13.40
CA LEU A 271 -13.37 3.41 -14.35
C LEU A 271 -14.21 4.68 -14.54
N ASP A 272 -14.29 5.55 -13.53
CA ASP A 272 -14.99 6.84 -13.68
C ASP A 272 -14.26 7.81 -14.63
N VAL A 273 -12.95 7.70 -14.69
CA VAL A 273 -12.05 8.57 -15.48
C VAL A 273 -11.74 7.97 -16.85
N ALA A 274 -11.51 6.66 -16.89
CA ALA A 274 -11.12 5.92 -18.09
C ALA A 274 -12.09 4.76 -18.35
N LYS A 275 -13.33 5.11 -18.70
CA LYS A 275 -14.49 4.21 -18.75
C LYS A 275 -14.32 2.98 -19.66
N THR A 276 -13.56 3.12 -20.74
CA THR A 276 -13.31 2.04 -21.70
C THR A 276 -11.82 1.69 -21.80
N ALA A 277 -10.93 2.55 -21.33
CA ALA A 277 -9.50 2.28 -21.36
C ALA A 277 -8.99 1.56 -20.09
N ALA A 278 -9.59 1.79 -18.91
CA ALA A 278 -9.15 1.15 -17.69
C ALA A 278 -9.49 -0.35 -17.69
N LEU A 279 -8.49 -1.18 -17.44
CA LEU A 279 -8.64 -2.62 -17.24
C LEU A 279 -8.90 -2.96 -15.77
N THR A 280 -8.14 -2.39 -14.86
CA THR A 280 -8.25 -2.50 -13.39
C THR A 280 -7.24 -1.56 -12.73
N SER A 281 -7.21 -1.54 -11.39
CA SER A 281 -6.19 -0.87 -10.58
C SER A 281 -5.78 -1.76 -9.41
N PRO A 282 -4.48 -1.94 -9.09
CA PRO A 282 -4.06 -2.50 -7.80
C PRO A 282 -4.42 -1.54 -6.66
N LEU A 283 -4.91 -2.10 -5.57
CA LEU A 283 -5.46 -1.38 -4.42
C LEU A 283 -4.80 -1.82 -3.12
N ASN A 284 -4.51 -0.84 -2.27
CA ASN A 284 -4.19 -1.07 -0.86
C ASN A 284 -5.50 -1.09 -0.05
N ASN A 285 -5.77 -2.18 0.65
CA ASN A 285 -6.87 -2.26 1.60
C ASN A 285 -6.38 -1.85 3.00
N TRP A 286 -6.10 -0.57 3.17
CA TRP A 286 -5.58 0.00 4.42
C TRP A 286 -6.48 -0.24 5.63
N LYS A 287 -7.77 -0.47 5.42
CA LYS A 287 -8.71 -0.81 6.50
C LYS A 287 -8.25 -2.01 7.31
N VAL A 288 -7.64 -3.01 6.69
CA VAL A 288 -7.14 -4.21 7.39
C VAL A 288 -6.11 -3.82 8.44
N TYR A 289 -5.10 -3.05 8.04
CA TYR A 289 -4.09 -2.56 8.97
C TYR A 289 -4.69 -1.64 10.04
N TYR A 290 -5.48 -0.66 9.63
CA TYR A 290 -6.04 0.29 10.59
C TYR A 290 -6.98 -0.34 11.59
N LYS A 291 -7.68 -1.42 11.24
CA LYS A 291 -8.51 -2.16 12.18
C LYS A 291 -7.65 -2.86 13.24
N GLU A 292 -6.55 -3.50 12.86
CA GLU A 292 -5.59 -4.10 13.78
C GLU A 292 -4.94 -3.03 14.67
N LEU A 293 -4.43 -1.96 14.09
CA LEU A 293 -3.78 -0.84 14.79
C LEU A 293 -4.71 -0.17 15.80
N LEU A 294 -5.89 0.27 15.35
CA LEU A 294 -6.83 1.00 16.21
C LEU A 294 -7.37 0.13 17.35
N SER A 295 -7.59 -1.18 17.09
CA SER A 295 -7.98 -2.13 18.12
C SER A 295 -6.87 -2.32 19.15
N ALA A 296 -5.63 -2.54 18.71
CA ALA A 296 -4.49 -2.74 19.59
C ALA A 296 -4.24 -1.49 20.45
N ALA A 297 -4.13 -0.32 19.84
CA ALA A 297 -3.91 0.96 20.56
C ALA A 297 -5.04 1.30 21.54
N LYS A 298 -6.32 1.08 21.16
CA LYS A 298 -7.48 1.31 22.02
C LYS A 298 -7.49 0.39 23.24
N ASP A 299 -7.10 -0.87 23.06
CA ASP A 299 -7.10 -1.90 24.09
C ASP A 299 -5.79 -1.93 24.91
N GLY A 300 -4.79 -1.12 24.57
CA GLY A 300 -3.46 -1.13 25.18
C GLY A 300 -2.70 -2.43 24.93
N LYS A 301 -2.89 -3.05 23.77
CA LYS A 301 -2.19 -4.25 23.31
C LYS A 301 -0.97 -3.88 22.46
N ASP A 302 -0.06 -4.84 22.31
CA ASP A 302 1.13 -4.66 21.48
C ASP A 302 0.75 -4.39 20.01
N ILE A 303 1.41 -3.41 19.42
CA ILE A 303 1.34 -3.06 18.00
C ILE A 303 2.57 -3.67 17.31
N PRO A 304 2.42 -4.40 16.19
CA PRO A 304 3.57 -4.86 15.41
C PRO A 304 4.44 -3.68 14.98
N GLN A 305 5.75 -3.73 15.29
CA GLN A 305 6.65 -2.62 15.02
C GLN A 305 6.85 -2.35 13.53
N ASP A 306 6.75 -3.39 12.70
CA ASP A 306 6.85 -3.31 11.24
C ASP A 306 5.87 -4.30 10.61
N TRP A 307 4.76 -3.80 10.07
CA TRP A 307 3.66 -4.63 9.58
C TRP A 307 3.63 -4.73 8.06
N ALA A 308 3.58 -5.94 7.52
CA ALA A 308 3.43 -6.20 6.09
C ALA A 308 2.49 -7.37 5.80
N GLU A 309 1.37 -7.11 5.16
CA GLU A 309 0.40 -8.14 4.76
C GLU A 309 -0.09 -7.91 3.32
N GLY A 310 -0.49 -9.00 2.67
CA GLY A 310 -0.93 -9.03 1.28
C GLY A 310 -2.28 -9.73 1.11
N TYR A 311 -2.42 -10.48 0.01
CA TYR A 311 -3.65 -11.25 -0.28
C TYR A 311 -4.00 -12.25 0.81
N SER A 312 -3.03 -12.81 1.53
CA SER A 312 -3.27 -13.77 2.62
C SER A 312 -4.16 -13.22 3.73
N LYS A 313 -4.19 -11.89 3.91
CA LYS A 313 -5.01 -11.15 4.87
C LYS A 313 -6.00 -10.20 4.22
N ASP A 314 -6.20 -10.28 2.93
CA ASP A 314 -7.01 -9.34 2.14
C ASP A 314 -6.56 -7.86 2.31
N ALA A 315 -5.26 -7.64 2.59
CA ALA A 315 -4.67 -6.31 2.74
C ALA A 315 -4.40 -5.62 1.40
N VAL A 316 -4.48 -6.36 0.31
CA VAL A 316 -4.41 -5.85 -1.07
C VAL A 316 -5.47 -6.51 -1.93
N SER A 317 -5.85 -5.85 -3.02
CA SER A 317 -6.80 -6.34 -4.01
C SER A 317 -6.58 -5.65 -5.35
N ILE A 318 -7.40 -5.98 -6.34
CA ILE A 318 -7.58 -5.14 -7.53
C ILE A 318 -8.98 -4.53 -7.52
N SER A 319 -9.16 -3.40 -8.21
CA SER A 319 -10.48 -2.82 -8.43
C SER A 319 -11.34 -3.74 -9.31
N GLU A 320 -12.63 -3.40 -9.46
CA GLU A 320 -13.49 -4.04 -10.44
C GLU A 320 -12.83 -4.03 -11.83
N LEU A 321 -13.11 -5.08 -12.58
CA LEU A 321 -12.59 -5.24 -13.93
C LEU A 321 -13.34 -4.30 -14.90
N GLY A 322 -12.60 -3.63 -15.76
CA GLY A 322 -13.14 -2.77 -16.79
C GLY A 322 -13.91 -3.54 -17.88
N PRO A 323 -14.72 -2.84 -18.71
CA PRO A 323 -15.55 -3.48 -19.72
C PRO A 323 -14.75 -4.12 -20.86
N GLU A 324 -13.51 -3.71 -21.06
CA GLU A 324 -12.66 -4.15 -22.16
C GLU A 324 -11.68 -5.28 -21.76
N VAL A 325 -11.79 -5.85 -20.55
CA VAL A 325 -10.96 -7.00 -20.17
C VAL A 325 -11.26 -8.22 -21.03
N ALA A 326 -10.27 -9.06 -21.25
CA ALA A 326 -10.41 -10.28 -22.04
C ALA A 326 -11.39 -11.27 -21.39
N LYS A 327 -12.02 -12.09 -22.22
CA LYS A 327 -12.86 -13.19 -21.73
C LYS A 327 -12.03 -14.15 -20.88
N GLY A 328 -12.58 -14.59 -19.74
CA GLY A 328 -11.90 -15.50 -18.80
C GLY A 328 -10.94 -14.80 -17.83
N THR A 329 -10.84 -13.46 -17.86
CA THR A 329 -9.97 -12.71 -16.95
C THR A 329 -10.39 -12.89 -15.49
N LYS A 330 -11.69 -12.91 -15.20
CA LYS A 330 -12.18 -13.07 -13.82
C LYS A 330 -11.75 -14.41 -13.20
N GLU A 331 -11.86 -15.48 -13.97
CA GLU A 331 -11.47 -16.82 -13.57
C GLU A 331 -9.93 -16.89 -13.35
N LYS A 332 -9.17 -16.27 -14.27
CA LYS A 332 -7.70 -16.22 -14.16
C LYS A 332 -7.24 -15.41 -12.97
N VAL A 333 -7.86 -14.28 -12.68
CA VAL A 333 -7.61 -13.47 -11.47
C VAL A 333 -7.85 -14.31 -10.22
N ALA A 334 -9.00 -14.99 -10.11
CA ALA A 334 -9.32 -15.81 -8.94
C ALA A 334 -8.30 -16.96 -8.74
N GLU A 335 -7.83 -17.59 -9.83
CA GLU A 335 -6.76 -18.60 -9.77
C GLU A 335 -5.47 -18.03 -9.19
N VAL A 336 -5.04 -16.85 -9.70
CA VAL A 336 -3.79 -16.20 -9.28
C VAL A 336 -3.87 -15.70 -7.83
N GLU A 337 -4.97 -15.07 -7.45
CA GLU A 337 -5.21 -14.64 -6.07
C GLU A 337 -5.17 -15.82 -5.08
N LYS A 338 -5.73 -16.96 -5.48
CA LYS A 338 -5.62 -18.18 -4.68
C LYS A 338 -4.17 -18.61 -4.53
N GLY A 339 -3.40 -18.63 -5.61
CA GLY A 339 -2.00 -19.01 -5.58
C GLY A 339 -1.12 -18.06 -4.74
N LEU A 340 -1.46 -16.76 -4.71
CA LEU A 340 -0.81 -15.79 -3.82
C LEU A 340 -1.20 -16.03 -2.35
N LYS A 341 -2.48 -16.30 -2.08
CA LYS A 341 -2.99 -16.58 -0.73
C LYS A 341 -2.38 -17.84 -0.11
N ASP A 342 -2.24 -18.90 -0.87
CA ASP A 342 -1.67 -20.17 -0.40
C ASP A 342 -0.15 -20.26 -0.55
N GLY A 343 0.49 -19.27 -1.17
CA GLY A 343 1.94 -19.14 -1.37
C GLY A 343 2.51 -20.05 -2.47
N SER A 344 1.66 -20.68 -3.28
CA SER A 344 2.12 -21.46 -4.46
C SER A 344 2.61 -20.58 -5.61
N ILE A 345 2.23 -19.29 -5.61
CA ILE A 345 2.79 -18.25 -6.49
C ILE A 345 3.69 -17.35 -5.66
N GLN A 346 4.98 -17.27 -6.06
CA GLN A 346 5.94 -16.29 -5.59
C GLN A 346 6.15 -15.27 -6.71
N VAL A 347 5.75 -14.00 -6.50
CA VAL A 347 5.80 -12.96 -7.54
C VAL A 347 7.20 -12.81 -8.11
N PHE A 348 8.21 -12.78 -7.26
CA PHE A 348 9.61 -12.62 -7.64
C PHE A 348 10.37 -13.96 -7.67
N ASP A 349 9.74 -15.02 -8.19
CA ASP A 349 10.39 -16.31 -8.45
C ASP A 349 11.55 -16.09 -9.44
N THR A 350 12.77 -16.35 -9.00
CA THR A 350 14.02 -16.04 -9.74
C THR A 350 14.17 -16.79 -11.04
N LYS A 351 13.35 -17.82 -11.31
CA LYS A 351 13.32 -18.50 -12.62
C LYS A 351 12.62 -17.67 -13.71
N ASN A 352 11.81 -16.68 -13.34
CA ASN A 352 10.96 -15.92 -14.26
C ASN A 352 11.65 -14.65 -14.78
N PHE A 353 12.85 -14.31 -14.28
CA PHE A 353 13.58 -13.13 -14.72
C PHE A 353 15.10 -13.32 -14.65
N THR A 354 15.81 -12.47 -15.36
CA THR A 354 17.26 -12.36 -15.36
C THR A 354 17.67 -10.90 -15.16
N VAL A 355 18.92 -10.68 -14.76
CA VAL A 355 19.54 -9.36 -14.68
C VAL A 355 20.85 -9.43 -15.51
N ASP A 356 21.00 -8.54 -16.48
CA ASP A 356 22.12 -8.55 -17.44
C ASP A 356 22.33 -9.93 -18.12
N GLY A 357 21.23 -10.59 -18.49
CA GLY A 357 21.23 -11.92 -19.12
C GLY A 357 21.57 -13.07 -18.17
N LYS A 358 21.69 -12.83 -16.87
CA LYS A 358 22.10 -13.84 -15.88
C LYS A 358 20.98 -14.16 -14.89
N ALA A 359 20.88 -15.45 -14.53
CA ALA A 359 19.99 -15.89 -13.48
C ALA A 359 20.41 -15.31 -12.11
N VAL A 360 19.46 -14.81 -11.33
CA VAL A 360 19.69 -14.27 -9.99
C VAL A 360 19.70 -15.42 -8.99
N LYS A 361 20.83 -15.62 -8.31
CA LYS A 361 21.03 -16.68 -7.31
C LYS A 361 21.15 -16.14 -5.89
N THR A 362 21.64 -14.90 -5.76
CA THR A 362 21.87 -14.18 -4.52
C THR A 362 21.54 -12.72 -4.75
N SER A 363 21.06 -12.04 -3.73
CA SER A 363 20.83 -10.58 -3.72
C SER A 363 20.87 -10.08 -2.30
N GLU A 364 21.85 -9.28 -1.95
CA GLU A 364 21.95 -8.65 -0.65
C GLU A 364 21.40 -7.22 -0.67
N TYR A 365 20.70 -6.83 0.40
CA TYR A 365 20.24 -5.46 0.60
C TYR A 365 20.74 -4.91 1.94
N ASP A 366 21.16 -3.64 1.98
CA ASP A 366 21.54 -2.93 3.20
C ASP A 366 20.31 -2.22 3.78
N PHE A 367 19.80 -2.73 4.90
CA PHE A 367 18.61 -2.20 5.58
C PHE A 367 18.89 -0.96 6.43
N SER A 368 20.02 -0.28 6.26
CA SER A 368 20.30 1.00 6.90
C SER A 368 19.37 2.09 6.35
N HIS A 369 18.89 2.98 7.22
CA HIS A 369 18.18 4.18 6.80
C HIS A 369 19.16 5.33 6.55
N MET A 370 19.00 6.00 5.40
CA MET A 370 19.93 6.98 4.88
C MET A 370 19.29 8.37 4.75
N ASP A 371 20.01 9.41 5.11
CA ASP A 371 19.67 10.80 4.76
C ASP A 371 20.24 11.13 3.38
N PHE A 372 19.39 11.08 2.36
CA PHE A 372 19.74 11.42 0.99
C PHE A 372 19.76 12.93 0.72
N THR A 373 19.40 13.78 1.69
CA THR A 373 19.56 15.24 1.57
C THR A 373 21.02 15.65 1.68
N LYS A 374 21.90 14.76 2.11
CA LYS A 374 23.35 14.95 2.21
C LYS A 374 24.07 14.36 1.00
N ASN A 375 25.17 14.98 0.61
CA ASN A 375 26.06 14.47 -0.42
C ASN A 375 27.50 14.35 0.13
N PRO A 376 28.05 13.13 0.33
CA PRO A 376 27.36 11.83 0.10
C PRO A 376 26.24 11.56 1.12
N PRO A 377 25.29 10.65 0.81
CA PRO A 377 24.24 10.25 1.75
C PRO A 377 24.80 9.78 3.09
N LYS A 378 24.14 10.15 4.19
CA LYS A 378 24.57 9.84 5.53
C LYS A 378 23.69 8.76 6.17
N VAL A 379 24.30 7.74 6.77
CA VAL A 379 23.56 6.75 7.58
C VAL A 379 22.97 7.44 8.81
N LEU A 380 21.64 7.41 8.95
CA LEU A 380 20.94 7.87 10.15
C LEU A 380 20.71 6.72 11.14
N PHE A 381 20.27 5.57 10.65
CA PHE A 381 20.10 4.36 11.45
C PHE A 381 20.80 3.20 10.75
N LYS A 382 21.70 2.53 11.49
CA LYS A 382 22.49 1.41 10.98
C LYS A 382 21.65 0.13 11.01
N GLY A 383 21.35 -0.39 9.83
CA GLY A 383 20.79 -1.72 9.62
C GLY A 383 21.85 -2.77 9.32
N GLU A 384 21.40 -3.97 9.04
CA GLU A 384 22.25 -5.09 8.62
C GLU A 384 22.10 -5.31 7.11
N LYS A 385 23.16 -5.81 6.48
CA LYS A 385 23.05 -6.40 5.14
C LYS A 385 22.51 -7.81 5.26
N LYS A 386 21.48 -8.12 4.48
CA LYS A 386 20.86 -9.46 4.49
C LYS A 386 20.68 -9.98 3.07
N GLU A 387 20.84 -11.30 2.93
CA GLU A 387 20.46 -12.01 1.71
C GLU A 387 18.94 -11.97 1.56
N CYS A 388 18.47 -11.59 0.36
CA CYS A 388 17.07 -11.42 0.05
C CYS A 388 16.50 -12.56 -0.81
N ILE A 389 17.34 -13.49 -1.29
CA ILE A 389 16.85 -14.67 -2.01
C ILE A 389 16.59 -15.78 -1.00
N GLU A 390 15.32 -16.16 -0.90
CA GLU A 390 14.85 -17.25 -0.05
C GLU A 390 14.45 -18.48 -0.88
N LYS A 391 14.33 -19.63 -0.19
CA LYS A 391 13.82 -20.88 -0.76
C LYS A 391 12.64 -21.39 0.04
N LYS A 392 11.51 -21.59 -0.65
CA LYS A 392 10.32 -22.20 -0.06
C LYS A 392 9.72 -23.19 -1.05
N ASP A 393 9.44 -24.41 -0.62
CA ASP A 393 8.79 -25.47 -1.41
C ASP A 393 9.44 -25.72 -2.78
N GLY A 394 10.77 -25.53 -2.85
CA GLY A 394 11.57 -25.72 -4.07
C GLY A 394 11.63 -24.46 -4.97
N ILE A 395 10.91 -23.41 -4.65
CA ILE A 395 10.94 -22.12 -5.36
C ILE A 395 12.00 -21.22 -4.73
N SER A 396 12.91 -20.68 -5.54
CA SER A 396 13.81 -19.59 -5.12
C SER A 396 13.22 -18.26 -5.55
N TYR A 397 13.05 -17.34 -4.61
CA TYR A 397 12.39 -16.06 -4.87
C TYR A 397 13.04 -14.93 -4.06
N PHE A 398 12.91 -13.70 -4.55
CA PHE A 398 13.26 -12.52 -3.77
C PHE A 398 12.16 -12.25 -2.75
N ALA A 399 12.54 -12.26 -1.46
CA ALA A 399 11.62 -12.20 -0.31
C ALA A 399 11.16 -10.76 -0.01
N GLU A 400 10.50 -10.12 -0.97
CA GLU A 400 9.98 -8.76 -0.85
C GLU A 400 9.03 -8.61 0.33
N SER A 401 9.16 -7.50 1.07
CA SER A 401 8.34 -7.17 2.25
C SER A 401 8.32 -8.24 3.36
N THR A 402 9.37 -9.08 3.43
CA THR A 402 9.54 -10.11 4.47
C THR A 402 10.50 -9.66 5.56
N LEU A 403 11.62 -9.03 5.18
CA LEU A 403 12.65 -8.56 6.10
C LEU A 403 12.38 -7.13 6.61
N ARG A 404 11.53 -6.41 5.94
CA ARG A 404 11.04 -5.05 6.24
C ARG A 404 9.72 -4.84 5.49
N SER A 405 8.77 -4.09 6.08
CA SER A 405 7.48 -3.81 5.43
C SER A 405 7.63 -2.97 4.16
N ALA A 406 8.43 -1.90 4.23
CA ALA A 406 8.72 -1.07 3.07
C ALA A 406 9.47 -1.87 2.01
N PRO A 407 9.08 -1.78 0.74
CA PRO A 407 9.69 -2.50 -0.36
C PRO A 407 11.21 -2.25 -0.48
N TYR A 408 11.95 -3.28 -0.88
CA TYR A 408 13.42 -3.22 -1.07
C TYR A 408 13.91 -3.98 -2.31
N PHE A 409 12.99 -4.39 -3.20
CA PHE A 409 13.36 -4.96 -4.49
C PHE A 409 13.86 -3.85 -5.43
N GLU A 410 15.16 -3.85 -5.72
CA GLU A 410 15.82 -2.85 -6.58
C GLU A 410 16.47 -3.45 -7.83
N LEU A 411 16.26 -4.74 -8.11
CA LEU A 411 16.84 -5.37 -9.26
C LEU A 411 16.24 -4.83 -10.58
N ARG A 412 17.09 -4.40 -11.49
CA ARG A 412 16.71 -3.99 -12.85
C ARG A 412 16.71 -5.23 -13.73
N ILE A 413 15.53 -5.85 -13.88
CA ILE A 413 15.40 -7.10 -14.63
C ILE A 413 15.38 -6.86 -16.14
N ASP A 414 15.80 -7.86 -16.90
CA ASP A 414 15.79 -7.81 -18.36
C ASP A 414 14.35 -7.68 -18.91
N GLY A 415 14.20 -6.89 -19.98
CA GLY A 415 12.92 -6.59 -20.61
C GLY A 415 12.26 -5.29 -20.11
N ILE A 416 12.83 -4.65 -19.08
CA ILE A 416 12.40 -3.34 -18.57
C ILE A 416 13.52 -2.32 -18.83
N LYS A 417 13.15 -1.14 -19.34
CA LYS A 417 14.06 -0.04 -19.57
C LYS A 417 13.57 1.22 -18.88
N GLU A 418 14.34 1.74 -17.95
CA GLU A 418 14.13 3.07 -17.38
C GLU A 418 14.63 4.13 -18.35
N LEU A 419 13.81 5.16 -18.63
CA LEU A 419 14.14 6.20 -19.61
C LEU A 419 14.88 7.39 -18.98
N ASN A 420 14.66 7.66 -17.71
CA ASN A 420 15.23 8.78 -16.98
C ASN A 420 15.51 8.44 -15.50
N PRO A 421 16.37 7.43 -15.20
CA PRO A 421 16.62 6.97 -13.84
C PRO A 421 17.50 7.93 -13.01
N GLU A 422 18.19 8.87 -13.66
CA GLU A 422 19.17 9.77 -13.04
C GLU A 422 18.56 11.16 -12.71
N GLN A 423 17.51 11.20 -11.90
CA GLN A 423 16.96 12.52 -11.51
C GLN A 423 16.80 12.66 -10.01
#